data_2b02a837937388d353cfc437c7643c8d
#
_entry.id   2b02a837937388d353cfc437c7643c8d
#
_cell.length_a   1.000
_cell.length_b   1.000
_cell.length_c   1.000
_cell.angle_alpha   90.00
_cell.angle_beta   90.00
_cell.angle_gamma   90.00
#
_symmetry.space_group_name_H-M   'P 1'
#
loop_
_entity.id
_entity.type
_entity.pdbx_description
1 polymer ?
#
loop_
_entity_poly.entity_id
_entity_poly.type
_entity_poly.pdbx_seq_one_letter_code
_entity_poly.pdbx_strand_id
1 'polypeptide(L)'
;MSILHSSKAYVYNLQTTSSAEAKRLWRKDIKEKWHFKCAYCGDGNNLTIDHVVPRCKGGTDFTKNVVCCCSDCNQRKGHEPWEQWFINQEFFSEEKYQKIREWMEPDPPKDLFKYRPRRNNAS
;
A
#
# COMPACT_ATOMS: atom_id res chain seq x y z
N MET A 1 -8.63 21.91 -4.35
CA MET A 1 -8.51 21.28 -4.07
C MET A 1 -7.81 20.67 -3.72
N SER A 2 -7.37 20.53 -3.35
CA SER A 2 -6.65 19.92 -3.15
C SER A 2 -6.65 19.03 -2.93
N ILE A 3 -6.82 18.83 -2.71
CA ILE A 3 -6.92 18.10 -2.53
C ILE A 3 -6.26 17.29 -2.67
N LEU A 4 -5.73 17.21 -2.82
CA LEU A 4 -5.09 16.65 -3.16
C LEU A 4 -4.41 15.72 -2.70
N HIS A 5 -4.13 15.15 -2.15
CA HIS A 5 -3.26 14.29 -1.68
C HIS A 5 -3.81 13.16 -1.06
N SER A 6 -4.78 12.70 -1.23
CA SER A 6 -5.31 11.54 -0.55
C SER A 6 -5.99 10.71 -1.57
N SER A 7 -6.47 9.58 -1.23
CA SER A 7 -7.24 8.77 -2.12
C SER A 7 -8.46 9.49 -2.56
N LYS A 8 -8.92 10.40 -1.76
CA LYS A 8 -10.03 11.22 -2.11
C LYS A 8 -9.71 12.05 -3.32
N ALA A 9 -8.49 12.54 -3.43
CA ALA A 9 -8.09 13.32 -4.58
C ALA A 9 -8.10 12.48 -5.84
N TYR A 10 -7.78 11.21 -5.75
CA TYR A 10 -7.83 10.37 -6.91
C TYR A 10 -9.24 10.12 -7.38
N VAL A 11 -10.15 9.88 -6.44
CA VAL A 11 -11.55 9.70 -6.81
C VAL A 11 -12.04 10.93 -7.52
N TYR A 12 -11.68 12.07 -7.02
CA TYR A 12 -12.05 13.32 -7.59
C TYR A 12 -11.50 13.46 -9.00
N ASN A 13 -10.25 13.09 -9.17
CA ASN A 13 -9.59 13.19 -10.46
C ASN A 13 -10.17 12.25 -11.50
N LEU A 14 -10.70 11.14 -11.09
CA LEU A 14 -11.35 10.24 -12.03
C LEU A 14 -12.51 10.88 -12.75
N GLN A 15 -13.07 11.91 -12.17
CA GLN A 15 -14.19 12.59 -12.79
C GLN A 15 -13.74 13.64 -13.79
N THR A 16 -12.50 14.12 -13.65
CA THR A 16 -12.02 15.21 -14.48
C THR A 16 -10.87 14.85 -15.40
N THR A 17 -10.19 13.73 -15.14
CA THR A 17 -9.08 13.31 -15.96
C THR A 17 -9.33 11.91 -16.49
N SER A 18 -8.51 11.47 -17.42
CA SER A 18 -8.67 10.15 -17.99
C SER A 18 -8.34 9.11 -16.93
N SER A 19 -8.88 7.93 -17.13
CA SER A 19 -8.61 6.80 -16.25
C SER A 19 -7.13 6.47 -16.21
N ALA A 20 -6.45 6.55 -17.34
CA ALA A 20 -5.02 6.28 -17.40
C ALA A 20 -4.23 7.29 -16.57
N GLU A 21 -4.62 8.55 -16.66
CA GLU A 21 -3.94 9.59 -15.91
C GLU A 21 -4.15 9.40 -14.41
N ALA A 22 -5.36 9.05 -14.00
CA ALA A 22 -5.65 8.82 -12.59
C ALA A 22 -4.84 7.66 -12.05
N LYS A 23 -4.69 6.60 -12.84
CA LYS A 23 -3.89 5.45 -12.43
C LYS A 23 -2.42 5.80 -12.32
N ARG A 24 -1.93 6.64 -13.23
CA ARG A 24 -0.55 7.06 -13.18
C ARG A 24 -0.27 7.85 -11.91
N LEU A 25 -1.18 8.75 -11.56
CA LEU A 25 -1.03 9.55 -10.35
C LEU A 25 -1.11 8.69 -9.09
N TRP A 26 -1.97 7.71 -9.11
CA TRP A 26 -2.11 6.80 -7.98
C TRP A 26 -0.82 6.01 -7.76
N ARG A 27 -0.25 5.49 -8.84
CA ARG A 27 1.01 4.73 -8.73
C ARG A 27 2.12 5.62 -8.21
N LYS A 28 2.18 6.86 -8.68
CA LYS A 28 3.19 7.78 -8.23
C LYS A 28 3.03 8.05 -6.73
N ASP A 29 1.79 8.23 -6.28
CA ASP A 29 1.52 8.49 -4.88
C ASP A 29 1.97 7.32 -4.00
N ILE A 30 1.73 6.09 -4.44
CA ILE A 30 2.18 4.93 -3.70
C ILE A 30 3.70 4.94 -3.58
N LYS A 31 4.38 5.20 -4.68
CA LYS A 31 5.84 5.23 -4.66
C LYS A 31 6.36 6.31 -3.74
N GLU A 32 5.72 7.45 -3.72
CA GLU A 32 6.11 8.54 -2.83
C GLU A 32 5.97 8.14 -1.37
N LYS A 33 4.89 7.48 -1.05
CA LYS A 33 4.64 7.06 0.33
C LYS A 33 5.64 6.02 0.81
N TRP A 34 6.26 5.31 -0.12
CA TRP A 34 7.31 4.36 0.19
C TRP A 34 8.69 4.95 -0.05
N HIS A 35 8.77 6.29 -0.22
CA HIS A 35 10.02 7.03 -0.36
C HIS A 35 10.82 6.56 -1.57
N PHE A 36 10.11 6.12 -2.61
CA PHE A 36 10.71 5.63 -3.86
C PHE A 36 11.72 4.51 -3.60
N LYS A 37 11.35 3.61 -2.70
CA LYS A 37 12.15 2.44 -2.41
C LYS A 37 11.28 1.21 -2.37
N CYS A 38 11.85 0.08 -2.77
CA CYS A 38 11.15 -1.19 -2.72
C CYS A 38 10.81 -1.52 -1.27
N ALA A 39 9.57 -1.90 -1.03
CA ALA A 39 9.14 -2.23 0.33
C ALA A 39 9.88 -3.44 0.89
N TYR A 40 10.37 -4.31 0.01
CA TYR A 40 11.04 -5.55 0.44
C TYR A 40 12.55 -5.40 0.54
N CYS A 41 13.21 -5.03 -0.55
CA CYS A 41 14.67 -4.98 -0.55
C CYS A 41 15.25 -3.58 -0.35
N GLY A 42 14.43 -2.55 -0.48
CA GLY A 42 14.90 -1.19 -0.29
C GLY A 42 15.53 -0.54 -1.50
N ASP A 43 15.60 -1.26 -2.62
CA ASP A 43 16.20 -0.73 -3.83
C ASP A 43 15.33 0.36 -4.44
N GLY A 44 15.94 1.35 -5.03
CA GLY A 44 15.22 2.45 -5.65
C GLY A 44 15.11 2.37 -7.16
N ASN A 45 15.51 1.26 -7.77
CA ASN A 45 15.52 1.14 -9.22
C ASN A 45 14.34 0.32 -9.73
N ASN A 46 13.86 0.70 -10.91
CA ASN A 46 12.81 -0.06 -11.61
C ASN A 46 11.63 -0.35 -10.71
N LEU A 47 11.09 0.71 -10.13
CA LEU A 47 10.00 0.58 -9.17
C LEU A 47 8.67 0.35 -9.87
N THR A 48 7.90 -0.56 -9.30
CA THR A 48 6.57 -0.91 -9.79
C THR A 48 5.63 -0.93 -8.59
N ILE A 49 4.40 -1.32 -8.84
CA ILE A 49 3.40 -1.49 -7.78
C ILE A 49 3.10 -2.97 -7.66
N ASP A 50 3.18 -3.49 -6.46
CA ASP A 50 2.91 -4.90 -6.21
C ASP A 50 1.69 -5.05 -5.33
N HIS A 51 0.81 -5.98 -5.70
CA HIS A 51 -0.31 -6.36 -4.85
C HIS A 51 0.21 -7.34 -3.81
N VAL A 52 0.20 -6.92 -2.55
CA VAL A 52 0.75 -7.75 -1.48
C VAL A 52 0.04 -9.09 -1.44
N VAL A 53 -1.30 -9.06 -1.47
CA VAL A 53 -2.09 -10.25 -1.69
C VAL A 53 -2.45 -10.25 -3.18
N PRO A 54 -1.96 -11.21 -3.96
CA PRO A 54 -2.18 -11.19 -5.40
C PRO A 54 -3.66 -11.21 -5.76
N ARG A 55 -3.99 -10.58 -6.86
CA ARG A 55 -5.40 -10.51 -7.29
C ARG A 55 -5.97 -11.90 -7.52
N CYS A 56 -5.18 -12.80 -8.05
CA CYS A 56 -5.66 -14.17 -8.29
C CYS A 56 -5.92 -14.92 -7.00
N LYS A 57 -5.47 -14.40 -5.87
CA LYS A 57 -5.74 -15.01 -4.56
C LYS A 57 -6.67 -14.16 -3.72
N GLY A 58 -7.46 -13.35 -4.38
CA GLY A 58 -8.47 -12.55 -3.69
C GLY A 58 -8.01 -11.16 -3.28
N GLY A 59 -6.82 -10.76 -3.67
CA GLY A 59 -6.31 -9.43 -3.32
C GLY A 59 -7.08 -8.33 -4.03
N THR A 60 -7.15 -7.18 -3.40
CA THR A 60 -7.88 -6.04 -3.92
C THR A 60 -6.93 -5.02 -4.52
N ASP A 61 -7.50 -4.04 -5.19
CA ASP A 61 -6.76 -2.90 -5.74
C ASP A 61 -6.71 -1.72 -4.78
N PHE A 62 -7.14 -1.92 -3.54
CA PHE A 62 -7.10 -0.84 -2.57
C PHE A 62 -5.66 -0.49 -2.23
N THR A 63 -5.46 0.79 -1.93
CA THR A 63 -4.13 1.30 -1.61
C THR A 63 -3.43 0.47 -0.54
N LYS A 64 -4.18 0.04 0.47
CA LYS A 64 -3.59 -0.72 1.56
C LYS A 64 -3.12 -2.12 1.15
N ASN A 65 -3.45 -2.56 -0.04
CA ASN A 65 -2.99 -3.86 -0.52
C ASN A 65 -1.89 -3.74 -1.56
N VAL A 66 -1.39 -2.54 -1.82
CA VAL A 66 -0.32 -2.38 -2.80
C VAL A 66 0.85 -1.66 -2.16
N VAL A 67 2.04 -2.03 -2.59
CA VAL A 67 3.26 -1.39 -2.09
C VAL A 67 4.16 -1.08 -3.26
N CYS A 68 5.12 -0.19 -3.03
CA CYS A 68 6.15 0.10 -4.00
C CYS A 68 7.13 -1.07 -3.99
N CYS A 69 7.47 -1.59 -5.15
CA CYS A 69 8.27 -2.80 -5.23
C CYS A 69 9.13 -2.74 -6.49
N CYS A 70 10.40 -3.10 -6.38
CA CYS A 70 11.23 -3.12 -7.58
C CYS A 70 10.79 -4.31 -8.46
N SER A 71 11.06 -4.19 -9.76
CA SER A 71 10.57 -5.22 -10.68
C SER A 71 11.18 -6.58 -10.38
N ASP A 72 12.38 -6.62 -9.87
CA ASP A 72 13.03 -7.87 -9.55
C ASP A 72 12.30 -8.60 -8.43
N CYS A 73 12.02 -7.90 -7.33
CA CYS A 73 11.26 -8.50 -6.24
C CYS A 73 9.85 -8.88 -6.67
N ASN A 74 9.25 -8.04 -7.50
CA ASN A 74 7.91 -8.31 -8.00
C ASN A 74 7.87 -9.63 -8.78
N GLN A 75 8.83 -9.83 -9.65
CA GLN A 75 8.92 -11.06 -10.43
C GLN A 75 9.23 -12.27 -9.58
N ARG A 76 10.16 -12.13 -8.65
CA ARG A 76 10.55 -13.25 -7.80
C ARG A 76 9.43 -13.68 -6.87
N LYS A 77 8.70 -12.69 -6.35
CA LYS A 77 7.60 -12.99 -5.44
C LYS A 77 6.46 -13.70 -6.18
N GLY A 78 6.17 -13.24 -7.38
CA GLY A 78 5.09 -13.83 -8.17
C GLY A 78 3.80 -13.86 -7.38
N HIS A 79 3.21 -15.03 -7.28
CA HIS A 79 1.93 -15.19 -6.59
C HIS A 79 2.08 -15.87 -5.23
N GLU A 80 3.28 -15.93 -4.70
CA GLU A 80 3.50 -16.51 -3.39
C GLU A 80 2.92 -15.63 -2.30
N PRO A 81 2.47 -16.21 -1.20
CA PRO A 81 2.08 -15.39 -0.04
C PRO A 81 3.27 -14.54 0.36
N TRP A 82 3.05 -13.26 0.54
CA TRP A 82 4.15 -12.32 0.70
C TRP A 82 5.00 -12.59 1.94
N GLU A 83 4.35 -13.03 3.02
CA GLU A 83 5.09 -13.27 4.26
C GLU A 83 6.06 -14.43 4.12
N GLN A 84 5.61 -15.51 3.51
CA GLN A 84 6.46 -16.67 3.31
C GLN A 84 7.61 -16.34 2.37
N TRP A 85 7.30 -15.64 1.30
CA TRP A 85 8.33 -15.27 0.34
C TRP A 85 9.35 -14.34 0.97
N PHE A 86 8.88 -13.30 1.67
CA PHE A 86 9.76 -12.27 2.20
C PHE A 86 10.70 -12.83 3.26
N ILE A 87 10.16 -13.64 4.15
CA ILE A 87 10.94 -14.20 5.24
C ILE A 87 12.13 -15.00 4.76
N ASN A 88 12.03 -15.57 3.57
CA ASN A 88 13.09 -16.41 3.01
C ASN A 88 14.11 -15.64 2.18
N GLN A 89 14.00 -14.32 2.11
CA GLN A 89 14.92 -13.53 1.32
C GLN A 89 16.09 -13.05 2.15
N GLU A 90 17.25 -12.90 1.50
CA GLU A 90 18.44 -12.43 2.19
C GLU A 90 18.25 -11.05 2.76
N PHE A 91 17.47 -10.22 2.07
CA PHE A 91 17.26 -8.85 2.50
C PHE A 91 16.10 -8.71 3.47
N PHE A 92 15.58 -9.80 3.99
CA PHE A 92 14.50 -9.73 4.96
C PHE A 92 14.92 -8.90 6.17
N SER A 93 14.01 -8.09 6.67
CA SER A 93 14.24 -7.36 7.89
C SER A 93 12.92 -7.27 8.63
N GLU A 94 13.00 -7.44 9.94
CA GLU A 94 11.82 -7.37 10.78
C GLU A 94 11.17 -6.00 10.69
N GLU A 95 11.99 -4.98 10.58
CA GLU A 95 11.50 -3.62 10.49
C GLU A 95 10.66 -3.42 9.23
N LYS A 96 11.15 -3.90 8.10
CA LYS A 96 10.40 -3.78 6.85
C LYS A 96 9.15 -4.64 6.89
N TYR A 97 9.24 -5.79 7.50
CA TYR A 97 8.11 -6.69 7.62
C TYR A 97 6.98 -6.01 8.40
N GLN A 98 7.31 -5.40 9.53
CA GLN A 98 6.30 -4.72 10.33
C GLN A 98 5.75 -3.50 9.60
N LYS A 99 6.57 -2.81 8.85
CA LYS A 99 6.12 -1.66 8.10
C LYS A 99 5.07 -2.05 7.06
N ILE A 100 5.28 -3.17 6.38
CA ILE A 100 4.31 -3.65 5.41
C ILE A 100 3.02 -4.05 6.12
N ARG A 101 3.14 -4.74 7.24
CA ARG A 101 1.97 -5.16 7.99
C ARG A 101 1.15 -3.97 8.46
N GLU A 102 1.81 -2.95 8.98
CA GLU A 102 1.13 -1.76 9.43
C GLU A 102 0.47 -1.03 8.27
N TRP A 103 1.16 -1.01 7.14
CA TRP A 103 0.61 -0.38 5.95
C TRP A 103 -0.69 -1.06 5.51
N MET A 104 -0.74 -2.38 5.62
CA MET A 104 -1.91 -3.15 5.19
C MET A 104 -3.08 -3.09 6.15
N GLU A 105 -2.86 -2.62 7.35
CA GLU A 105 -3.93 -2.57 8.33
C GLU A 105 -5.00 -1.57 7.93
N PRO A 106 -6.26 -1.94 8.00
CA PRO A 106 -7.31 -0.99 7.65
C PRO A 106 -7.39 0.11 8.70
N ASP A 107 -7.81 1.27 8.25
CA ASP A 107 -8.03 2.37 9.18
C ASP A 107 -9.17 2.01 10.12
N PRO A 108 -9.06 2.43 11.37
CA PRO A 108 -10.17 2.15 12.30
C PRO A 108 -11.42 2.90 11.87
N PRO A 109 -12.57 2.30 12.09
CA PRO A 109 -13.82 2.97 11.75
C PRO A 109 -13.97 4.25 12.55
N LYS A 110 -14.39 5.30 11.88
CA LYS A 110 -14.54 6.59 12.54
C LYS A 110 -15.56 6.57 13.65
N ASP A 111 -16.56 5.76 13.48
CA ASP A 111 -17.61 5.67 14.49
C ASP A 111 -17.09 5.16 15.80
N LEU A 112 -16.11 4.31 15.78
CA LEU A 112 -15.53 3.81 17.01
C LEU A 112 -14.94 4.95 17.81
N PHE A 113 -14.29 5.88 17.15
CA PHE A 113 -13.70 6.99 17.84
C PHE A 113 -14.76 7.88 18.45
N LYS A 114 -15.87 8.02 17.79
CA LYS A 114 -16.91 8.84 18.29
C LYS A 114 -17.52 8.32 19.56
N TYR A 115 -17.58 6.98 19.66
CA TYR A 115 -18.18 6.40 20.82
C TYR A 115 -17.24 6.17 21.94
N ARG A 116 -16.00 6.20 21.68
CA ARG A 116 -15.09 5.87 22.64
C ARG A 116 -14.86 6.88 23.58
N PRO A 117 -15.01 7.92 23.26
CA PRO A 117 -14.73 8.90 24.16
C PRO A 117 -15.54 8.86 25.34
N ARG A 118 -16.27 8.40 25.38
CA ARG A 118 -16.99 8.27 26.22
C ARG A 118 -16.83 7.35 26.96
N ARG A 119 -16.46 7.23 27.05
CA ARG A 119 -16.51 6.38 27.46
C ARG A 119 -15.86 5.95 27.94
N ASN A 120 -15.68 6.24 28.02
CA ASN A 120 -15.23 5.72 28.12
C ASN A 120 -14.78 5.48 28.52
N ASN A 121 -14.68 5.75 28.90
CA ASN A 121 -14.37 5.36 28.91
C ASN A 121 -14.11 5.03 29.04
N ALA A 122 -14.10 5.15 29.39
CA ALA A 122 -14.00 4.66 29.14
C ALA A 122 -13.90 4.47 28.91
N SER A 123 -13.92 4.49 29.22
CA SER A 123 -14.04 4.14 28.75
C SER A 123 -14.21 4.30 28.53
#